data_2b41247f20267d939b5062f007130b87
#
_entry.id   2b41247f20267d939b5062f007130b87
#
_cell.length_a   1.000
_cell.length_b   1.000
_cell.length_c   1.000
_cell.angle_alpha   90.00
_cell.angle_beta   90.00
_cell.angle_gamma   90.00
#
_symmetry.space_group_name_H-M   'P 1'
#
loop_
_entity.id
_entity.type
_entity.pdbx_description
1 polymer ?
#
loop_
_entity_poly.entity_id
_entity_poly.type
_entity_poly.pdbx_seq_one_letter_code
_entity_poly.pdbx_strand_id
1 'polypeptide(L)'
;MSTGAITKGLVAILLFSYFSVSANAAGKSLIFHIRLDSEINSLAQKKVVLGLKKAQESKADYVILDLDTYGGAVDAADSIRSAILRCNIPVIAFVNMQAASAGALISIACDSIYMKTGSSIGAATVVGPAGNVMPDKYQSFMRGMMRSTAEANGRNPKIAEAMVDTAHVLSLTPSEAVKAGYCEGICENVDDVAKMLTSGNGHGYRIEEMKLTGSEKIVIFMMNPILQAIFLIMIIGGIYIEFNTPGVGIPIAVAIIGAILYFSPLYIQSLAQNWEILLFIVGLILLGLELFVIPGFGICGISGIVAIVLSLTFAAVDNHLLFKGDGSFDFSVILTPFGLVVISAFVAITGSIWLVHRLYPTKTFDYVALRQSLDGKEGFVGVRTGMSSLVGKYGTVFTDLKPSGKVYVDGKAYEATLVFGYASKGETVKIVKAEQGRLYCEKQTL
;
A
#
# COMPACT_ATOMS: atom_id res chain seq x y z
N MET A 1 10.82 -79.55 27.59
CA MET A 1 9.59 -78.76 27.66
C MET A 1 9.95 -77.43 28.27
N SER A 2 9.77 -76.36 27.74
CA SER A 2 9.42 -75.73 26.50
C SER A 2 9.65 -74.18 26.72
N THR A 3 10.86 -73.72 26.42
CA THR A 3 11.22 -72.31 26.49
C THR A 3 10.44 -71.48 25.45
N GLY A 4 9.83 -72.15 24.44
CA GLY A 4 9.08 -71.49 23.36
C GLY A 4 7.65 -70.98 23.72
N ALA A 5 7.06 -71.44 24.82
CA ALA A 5 5.73 -71.04 25.25
C ALA A 5 5.77 -69.74 26.07
N ILE A 6 6.83 -69.53 26.84
CA ILE A 6 7.01 -68.33 27.67
C ILE A 6 7.36 -67.11 26.78
N THR A 7 8.19 -67.31 25.74
CA THR A 7 8.52 -66.18 24.79
C THR A 7 7.32 -65.77 23.95
N LYS A 8 6.45 -66.68 23.51
CA LYS A 8 5.22 -66.35 22.78
C LYS A 8 4.19 -65.58 23.64
N GLY A 9 4.10 -65.94 24.93
CA GLY A 9 3.25 -65.21 25.91
C GLY A 9 3.72 -63.82 26.19
N LEU A 10 5.03 -63.59 26.33
CA LEU A 10 5.62 -62.27 26.58
C LEU A 10 5.49 -61.34 25.34
N VAL A 11 5.66 -61.87 24.14
CA VAL A 11 5.46 -61.08 22.90
C VAL A 11 4.01 -60.75 22.69
N ALA A 12 3.05 -61.63 23.03
CA ALA A 12 1.62 -61.34 22.96
C ALA A 12 1.19 -60.24 24.01
N ILE A 13 1.77 -60.28 25.20
CA ILE A 13 1.51 -59.26 26.24
C ILE A 13 2.12 -57.90 25.84
N LEU A 14 3.31 -57.88 25.26
CA LEU A 14 3.94 -56.66 24.73
C LEU A 14 3.19 -56.08 23.54
N LEU A 15 2.68 -56.91 22.64
CA LEU A 15 1.86 -56.49 21.52
C LEU A 15 0.47 -55.98 21.99
N PHE A 16 -0.12 -56.60 23.03
CA PHE A 16 -1.37 -56.17 23.59
C PHE A 16 -1.22 -54.88 24.40
N SER A 17 -0.10 -54.67 25.11
CA SER A 17 0.21 -53.39 25.76
C SER A 17 0.53 -52.26 24.78
N TYR A 18 1.15 -52.59 23.63
CA TYR A 18 1.39 -51.62 22.57
C TYR A 18 0.09 -51.19 21.84
N PHE A 19 -0.85 -52.14 21.68
CA PHE A 19 -2.17 -51.82 21.08
C PHE A 19 -3.09 -51.10 22.06
N SER A 20 -2.95 -51.33 23.39
CA SER A 20 -3.74 -50.63 24.41
C SER A 20 -3.27 -49.20 24.67
N VAL A 21 -1.99 -48.89 24.39
CA VAL A 21 -1.45 -47.52 24.50
C VAL A 21 -1.82 -46.65 23.29
N SER A 22 -2.09 -47.23 22.13
CA SER A 22 -2.52 -46.50 20.93
C SER A 22 -4.02 -46.13 20.94
N ALA A 23 -4.83 -46.70 21.83
CA ALA A 23 -6.27 -46.46 21.89
C ALA A 23 -6.67 -45.26 22.79
N ASN A 24 -5.73 -44.61 23.48
CA ASN A 24 -6.03 -43.55 24.43
C ASN A 24 -5.40 -42.19 24.09
N ALA A 25 -4.97 -41.96 22.85
CA ALA A 25 -4.56 -40.69 22.34
C ALA A 25 -5.65 -40.11 21.40
N ALA A 26 -6.92 -40.22 21.80
CA ALA A 26 -7.99 -39.43 21.19
C ALA A 26 -7.80 -37.98 21.66
N GLY A 27 -7.09 -37.22 20.86
CA GLY A 27 -6.74 -35.84 21.15
C GLY A 27 -8.01 -34.99 21.28
N LYS A 28 -7.97 -33.99 22.15
CA LYS A 28 -9.03 -32.98 22.28
C LYS A 28 -9.23 -32.33 20.90
N SER A 29 -10.51 -32.15 20.50
CA SER A 29 -10.81 -31.43 19.27
C SER A 29 -10.30 -30.00 19.36
N LEU A 30 -9.55 -29.58 18.34
CA LEU A 30 -9.01 -28.22 18.25
C LEU A 30 -10.05 -27.30 17.60
N ILE A 31 -10.52 -26.31 18.34
CA ILE A 31 -11.44 -25.29 17.87
C ILE A 31 -10.70 -23.97 17.76
N PHE A 32 -10.65 -23.41 16.57
CA PHE A 32 -9.99 -22.13 16.32
C PHE A 32 -11.01 -20.98 16.42
N HIS A 33 -10.81 -20.05 17.35
CA HIS A 33 -11.74 -18.97 17.63
C HIS A 33 -11.28 -17.67 16.98
N ILE A 34 -12.11 -17.10 16.11
CA ILE A 34 -11.88 -15.83 15.41
C ILE A 34 -12.97 -14.85 15.84
N ARG A 35 -12.59 -13.76 16.48
CA ARG A 35 -13.52 -12.73 16.90
C ARG A 35 -13.64 -11.63 15.86
N LEU A 36 -14.87 -11.28 15.46
CA LEU A 36 -15.23 -10.24 14.49
C LEU A 36 -16.24 -9.28 15.12
N ASP A 37 -15.72 -8.35 15.94
CA ASP A 37 -16.45 -7.40 16.77
C ASP A 37 -16.28 -5.95 16.29
N SER A 38 -16.22 -5.76 14.98
CA SER A 38 -15.99 -4.46 14.36
C SER A 38 -16.82 -4.32 13.06
N GLU A 39 -16.80 -3.12 12.49
CA GLU A 39 -17.31 -2.88 11.15
C GLU A 39 -16.61 -3.77 10.11
N ILE A 40 -17.38 -4.32 9.19
CA ILE A 40 -16.87 -5.15 8.09
C ILE A 40 -16.22 -4.26 7.04
N ASN A 41 -14.90 -4.20 7.09
CA ASN A 41 -14.05 -3.44 6.19
C ASN A 41 -12.85 -4.29 5.74
N SER A 42 -11.93 -3.71 4.98
CA SER A 42 -10.75 -4.41 4.49
C SER A 42 -9.86 -5.01 5.61
N LEU A 43 -9.84 -4.40 6.80
CA LEU A 43 -9.06 -4.94 7.93
C LEU A 43 -9.75 -6.17 8.54
N ALA A 44 -11.08 -6.10 8.70
CA ALA A 44 -11.90 -7.23 9.17
C ALA A 44 -11.80 -8.41 8.19
N GLN A 45 -11.89 -8.14 6.89
CA GLN A 45 -11.67 -9.14 5.83
C GLN A 45 -10.32 -9.84 5.98
N LYS A 46 -9.23 -9.08 6.08
CA LYS A 46 -7.88 -9.64 6.21
C LYS A 46 -7.72 -10.45 7.48
N LYS A 47 -8.27 -9.96 8.60
CA LYS A 47 -8.29 -10.68 9.88
C LYS A 47 -8.95 -12.05 9.74
N VAL A 48 -10.14 -12.13 9.13
CA VAL A 48 -10.86 -13.39 8.97
C VAL A 48 -10.11 -14.33 8.01
N VAL A 49 -9.69 -13.86 6.85
CA VAL A 49 -8.95 -14.68 5.87
C VAL A 49 -7.66 -15.24 6.47
N LEU A 50 -6.89 -14.41 7.19
CA LEU A 50 -5.69 -14.86 7.90
C LEU A 50 -6.02 -15.87 9.01
N GLY A 51 -7.13 -15.65 9.73
CA GLY A 51 -7.60 -16.57 10.76
C GLY A 51 -7.96 -17.94 10.20
N LEU A 52 -8.69 -17.99 9.08
CA LEU A 52 -9.02 -19.24 8.39
C LEU A 52 -7.76 -19.97 7.92
N LYS A 53 -6.78 -19.24 7.37
CA LYS A 53 -5.49 -19.81 6.98
C LYS A 53 -4.74 -20.41 8.18
N LYS A 54 -4.65 -19.68 9.30
CA LYS A 54 -4.03 -20.17 10.55
C LYS A 54 -4.74 -21.40 11.11
N ALA A 55 -6.07 -21.42 11.06
CA ALA A 55 -6.85 -22.59 11.47
C ALA A 55 -6.49 -23.83 10.63
N GLN A 56 -6.32 -23.67 9.31
CA GLN A 56 -5.88 -24.77 8.42
C GLN A 56 -4.46 -25.21 8.73
N GLU A 57 -3.53 -24.27 8.95
CA GLU A 57 -2.14 -24.55 9.33
C GLU A 57 -2.04 -25.29 10.66
N SER A 58 -2.89 -24.90 11.64
CA SER A 58 -3.01 -25.54 12.96
C SER A 58 -3.74 -26.88 12.91
N LYS A 59 -4.31 -27.27 11.76
CA LYS A 59 -5.16 -28.46 11.59
C LYS A 59 -6.32 -28.47 12.59
N ALA A 60 -7.01 -27.33 12.72
CA ALA A 60 -8.18 -27.22 13.55
C ALA A 60 -9.32 -28.10 13.02
N ASP A 61 -10.10 -28.70 13.94
CA ASP A 61 -11.28 -29.49 13.58
C ASP A 61 -12.47 -28.60 13.22
N TYR A 62 -12.58 -27.44 13.88
CA TYR A 62 -13.63 -26.44 13.69
C TYR A 62 -13.07 -25.03 13.79
N VAL A 63 -13.72 -24.09 13.10
CA VAL A 63 -13.53 -22.66 13.30
C VAL A 63 -14.81 -22.07 13.88
N ILE A 64 -14.73 -21.35 14.97
CA ILE A 64 -15.84 -20.52 15.48
C ILE A 64 -15.54 -19.06 15.12
N LEU A 65 -16.41 -18.47 14.31
CA LEU A 65 -16.43 -17.06 13.99
C LEU A 65 -17.41 -16.34 14.91
N ASP A 66 -16.91 -15.67 15.94
CA ASP A 66 -17.67 -14.91 16.92
C ASP A 66 -18.01 -13.53 16.37
N LEU A 67 -19.30 -13.30 16.06
CA LEU A 67 -19.80 -12.16 15.34
C LEU A 67 -20.54 -11.18 16.27
N ASP A 68 -20.08 -9.93 16.25
CA ASP A 68 -20.77 -8.79 16.84
C ASP A 68 -20.56 -7.56 15.94
N THR A 69 -21.43 -7.40 14.92
CA THR A 69 -21.25 -6.37 13.90
C THR A 69 -22.59 -5.83 13.37
N TYR A 70 -22.63 -4.54 13.15
CA TYR A 70 -23.75 -3.87 12.44
C TYR A 70 -23.61 -3.94 10.92
N GLY A 71 -22.55 -4.57 10.40
CA GLY A 71 -22.30 -4.70 8.97
C GLY A 71 -21.10 -3.86 8.50
N GLY A 72 -21.14 -3.45 7.23
CA GLY A 72 -20.07 -2.67 6.60
C GLY A 72 -20.03 -2.85 5.09
N ALA A 73 -18.87 -2.80 4.50
CA ALA A 73 -18.63 -2.82 3.06
C ALA A 73 -19.02 -4.18 2.45
N VAL A 74 -19.80 -4.13 1.37
CA VAL A 74 -20.32 -5.33 0.68
C VAL A 74 -19.18 -6.15 0.05
N ASP A 75 -18.18 -5.50 -0.52
CA ASP A 75 -17.00 -6.14 -1.13
C ASP A 75 -16.16 -6.91 -0.11
N ALA A 76 -15.96 -6.32 1.07
CA ALA A 76 -15.27 -7.00 2.18
C ALA A 76 -16.08 -8.21 2.68
N ALA A 77 -17.41 -8.06 2.78
CA ALA A 77 -18.30 -9.15 3.19
C ALA A 77 -18.32 -10.29 2.17
N ASP A 78 -18.36 -9.99 0.86
CA ASP A 78 -18.31 -10.99 -0.20
C ASP A 78 -16.98 -11.73 -0.22
N SER A 79 -15.89 -11.03 0.03
CA SER A 79 -14.57 -11.65 0.16
C SER A 79 -14.50 -12.62 1.35
N ILE A 80 -15.05 -12.25 2.52
CA ILE A 80 -15.15 -13.12 3.70
C ILE A 80 -16.04 -14.33 3.40
N ARG A 81 -17.23 -14.10 2.84
CA ARG A 81 -18.17 -15.15 2.39
C ARG A 81 -17.47 -16.17 1.48
N SER A 82 -16.77 -15.65 0.48
CA SER A 82 -16.06 -16.49 -0.50
C SER A 82 -14.91 -17.29 0.12
N ALA A 83 -14.24 -16.74 1.14
CA ALA A 83 -13.20 -17.44 1.88
C ALA A 83 -13.79 -18.55 2.76
N ILE A 84 -14.92 -18.30 3.42
CA ILE A 84 -15.63 -19.30 4.23
C ILE A 84 -16.11 -20.47 3.36
N LEU A 85 -16.80 -20.18 2.25
CA LEU A 85 -17.31 -21.20 1.34
C LEU A 85 -16.22 -22.08 0.70
N ARG A 86 -14.98 -21.60 0.64
CA ARG A 86 -13.81 -22.35 0.16
C ARG A 86 -13.01 -23.02 1.28
N CYS A 87 -13.37 -22.80 2.52
CA CYS A 87 -12.66 -23.38 3.65
C CYS A 87 -12.94 -24.88 3.75
N ASN A 88 -11.88 -25.69 3.92
CA ASN A 88 -12.02 -27.15 4.08
C ASN A 88 -12.31 -27.57 5.52
N ILE A 89 -12.32 -26.63 6.46
CA ILE A 89 -12.65 -26.85 7.88
C ILE A 89 -14.05 -26.26 8.11
N PRO A 90 -14.94 -26.96 8.80
CA PRO A 90 -16.26 -26.42 9.14
C PRO A 90 -16.15 -25.10 9.90
N VAL A 91 -16.79 -24.05 9.36
CA VAL A 91 -16.83 -22.72 9.95
C VAL A 91 -18.19 -22.48 10.59
N ILE A 92 -18.20 -22.18 11.86
CA ILE A 92 -19.39 -22.03 12.70
C ILE A 92 -19.56 -20.55 13.03
N ALA A 93 -20.68 -19.95 12.70
CA ALA A 93 -21.02 -18.60 13.15
C ALA A 93 -21.58 -18.66 14.57
N PHE A 94 -21.03 -17.88 15.49
CA PHE A 94 -21.62 -17.58 16.79
C PHE A 94 -22.02 -16.11 16.81
N VAL A 95 -23.32 -15.84 16.74
CA VAL A 95 -23.86 -14.47 16.78
C VAL A 95 -23.98 -14.04 18.25
N ASN A 96 -22.99 -13.26 18.72
CA ASN A 96 -22.91 -12.85 20.13
C ASN A 96 -23.95 -11.77 20.48
N MET A 97 -23.99 -10.67 19.69
CA MET A 97 -25.02 -9.63 19.85
C MET A 97 -25.69 -9.31 18.53
N GLN A 98 -24.94 -8.91 17.51
CA GLN A 98 -25.48 -8.47 16.23
C GLN A 98 -24.77 -9.17 15.06
N ALA A 99 -25.55 -9.66 14.12
CA ALA A 99 -25.08 -10.05 12.79
C ALA A 99 -25.96 -9.35 11.74
N ALA A 100 -25.85 -8.01 11.70
CA ALA A 100 -26.63 -7.18 10.80
C ALA A 100 -25.95 -6.97 9.46
N SER A 101 -26.73 -6.80 8.40
CA SER A 101 -26.23 -6.44 7.05
C SER A 101 -25.15 -7.43 6.55
N ALA A 102 -23.93 -6.96 6.33
CA ALA A 102 -22.78 -7.79 5.98
C ALA A 102 -22.55 -8.96 6.95
N GLY A 103 -22.85 -8.77 8.25
CA GLY A 103 -22.78 -9.83 9.26
C GLY A 103 -23.75 -10.97 8.99
N ALA A 104 -24.95 -10.68 8.51
CA ALA A 104 -25.93 -11.71 8.12
C ALA A 104 -25.42 -12.54 6.93
N LEU A 105 -24.88 -11.90 5.90
CA LEU A 105 -24.28 -12.59 4.75
C LEU A 105 -23.14 -13.51 5.16
N ILE A 106 -22.26 -13.04 6.03
CA ILE A 106 -21.13 -13.82 6.57
C ILE A 106 -21.64 -15.00 7.39
N SER A 107 -22.66 -14.79 8.25
CA SER A 107 -23.25 -15.87 9.06
C SER A 107 -23.88 -16.96 8.19
N ILE A 108 -24.61 -16.58 7.16
CA ILE A 108 -25.25 -17.52 6.22
C ILE A 108 -24.23 -18.33 5.42
N ALA A 109 -23.02 -17.78 5.23
CA ALA A 109 -21.93 -18.48 4.56
C ALA A 109 -21.29 -19.57 5.44
N CYS A 110 -21.51 -19.55 6.74
CA CYS A 110 -20.98 -20.55 7.66
C CYS A 110 -21.81 -21.84 7.61
N ASP A 111 -21.15 -22.97 7.91
CA ASP A 111 -21.77 -24.32 7.92
C ASP A 111 -22.90 -24.42 8.93
N SER A 112 -22.72 -23.84 10.13
CA SER A 112 -23.71 -23.78 11.18
C SER A 112 -23.76 -22.40 11.83
N ILE A 113 -24.91 -22.02 12.38
CA ILE A 113 -25.13 -20.75 13.08
C ILE A 113 -25.66 -21.03 14.48
N TYR A 114 -24.98 -20.53 15.48
CA TYR A 114 -25.46 -20.48 16.85
C TYR A 114 -25.66 -19.03 17.28
N MET A 115 -26.68 -18.77 18.06
CA MET A 115 -27.05 -17.42 18.46
C MET A 115 -27.13 -17.31 19.97
N LYS A 116 -26.67 -16.18 20.51
CA LYS A 116 -26.80 -15.86 21.92
C LYS A 116 -28.20 -15.31 22.21
N THR A 117 -28.70 -15.55 23.44
CA THR A 117 -29.93 -14.91 23.90
C THR A 117 -29.84 -13.39 23.79
N GLY A 118 -30.83 -12.75 23.17
CA GLY A 118 -30.83 -11.30 22.92
C GLY A 118 -30.08 -10.84 21.66
N SER A 119 -29.47 -11.76 20.90
CA SER A 119 -28.86 -11.42 19.62
C SER A 119 -29.86 -11.31 18.48
N SER A 120 -29.41 -10.83 17.32
CA SER A 120 -30.21 -10.80 16.10
C SER A 120 -29.39 -11.00 14.84
N ILE A 121 -30.03 -11.55 13.78
CA ILE A 121 -29.43 -11.76 12.47
C ILE A 121 -30.38 -11.25 11.37
N GLY A 122 -29.89 -10.50 10.38
CA GLY A 122 -30.64 -10.02 9.24
C GLY A 122 -30.37 -8.57 8.89
N ALA A 123 -31.42 -7.83 8.50
CA ALA A 123 -31.35 -6.39 8.14
C ALA A 123 -30.25 -6.08 7.12
N ALA A 124 -30.27 -6.78 5.96
CA ALA A 124 -29.20 -6.74 4.96
C ALA A 124 -29.52 -5.81 3.75
N THR A 125 -30.42 -4.85 3.92
CA THR A 125 -30.71 -3.82 2.93
C THR A 125 -29.45 -3.01 2.64
N VAL A 126 -29.11 -2.83 1.37
CA VAL A 126 -27.91 -2.07 0.98
C VAL A 126 -28.18 -0.57 1.10
N VAL A 127 -27.37 0.09 1.92
CA VAL A 127 -27.43 1.54 2.12
C VAL A 127 -26.12 2.19 1.68
N GLY A 128 -26.22 3.43 1.19
CA GLY A 128 -25.04 4.23 0.85
C GLY A 128 -24.38 4.85 2.09
N PRO A 129 -23.22 5.53 1.92
CA PRO A 129 -22.48 6.15 3.03
C PRO A 129 -23.28 7.18 3.83
N ALA A 130 -24.29 7.79 3.22
CA ALA A 130 -25.21 8.75 3.87
C ALA A 130 -26.44 8.07 4.52
N GLY A 131 -26.50 6.73 4.59
CA GLY A 131 -27.63 5.98 5.13
C GLY A 131 -28.85 5.86 4.22
N ASN A 132 -28.82 6.40 3.01
CA ASN A 132 -29.88 6.29 2.03
C ASN A 132 -29.91 4.91 1.39
N VAL A 133 -31.10 4.37 1.14
CA VAL A 133 -31.27 3.09 0.46
C VAL A 133 -30.74 3.21 -0.97
N MET A 134 -29.86 2.27 -1.34
CA MET A 134 -29.28 2.22 -2.68
C MET A 134 -30.31 1.79 -3.73
N PRO A 135 -30.15 2.19 -5.01
CA PRO A 135 -31.01 1.80 -6.11
C PRO A 135 -31.21 0.29 -6.21
N ASP A 136 -32.35 -0.14 -6.79
CA ASP A 136 -32.75 -1.56 -6.87
C ASP A 136 -31.71 -2.48 -7.50
N LYS A 137 -30.87 -1.99 -8.41
CA LYS A 137 -29.75 -2.76 -8.97
C LYS A 137 -28.84 -3.34 -7.86
N TYR A 138 -28.51 -2.56 -6.85
CA TYR A 138 -27.65 -3.00 -5.74
C TYR A 138 -28.41 -3.93 -4.79
N GLN A 139 -29.69 -3.65 -4.56
CA GLN A 139 -30.57 -4.52 -3.76
C GLN A 139 -30.73 -5.88 -4.44
N SER A 140 -30.96 -5.89 -5.76
CA SER A 140 -31.10 -7.13 -6.55
C SER A 140 -29.81 -7.96 -6.53
N PHE A 141 -28.64 -7.32 -6.62
CA PHE A 141 -27.35 -8.00 -6.49
C PHE A 141 -27.20 -8.65 -5.11
N MET A 142 -27.49 -7.90 -4.05
CA MET A 142 -27.40 -8.41 -2.67
C MET A 142 -28.42 -9.53 -2.42
N ARG A 143 -29.67 -9.42 -2.90
CA ARG A 143 -30.67 -10.50 -2.84
C ARG A 143 -30.16 -11.77 -3.51
N GLY A 144 -29.55 -11.64 -4.71
CA GLY A 144 -28.96 -12.77 -5.42
C GLY A 144 -27.83 -13.45 -4.63
N MET A 145 -26.97 -12.65 -4.05
CA MET A 145 -25.85 -13.13 -3.22
C MET A 145 -26.34 -13.84 -1.96
N MET A 146 -27.30 -13.27 -1.25
CA MET A 146 -27.90 -13.86 -0.05
C MET A 146 -28.58 -15.20 -0.37
N ARG A 147 -29.36 -15.27 -1.45
CA ARG A 147 -30.02 -16.52 -1.89
C ARG A 147 -29.01 -17.61 -2.23
N SER A 148 -28.05 -17.31 -3.10
CA SER A 148 -27.05 -18.29 -3.53
C SER A 148 -26.20 -18.81 -2.37
N THR A 149 -25.92 -17.96 -1.39
CA THR A 149 -25.19 -18.36 -0.18
C THR A 149 -26.04 -19.25 0.73
N ALA A 150 -27.32 -18.94 0.88
CA ALA A 150 -28.26 -19.78 1.64
C ALA A 150 -28.43 -21.16 0.98
N GLU A 151 -28.58 -21.20 -0.34
CA GLU A 151 -28.67 -22.45 -1.11
C GLU A 151 -27.42 -23.33 -0.95
N ALA A 152 -26.22 -22.71 -0.99
CA ALA A 152 -24.95 -23.45 -0.83
C ALA A 152 -24.85 -24.18 0.51
N ASN A 153 -25.49 -23.64 1.57
CA ASN A 153 -25.50 -24.21 2.92
C ASN A 153 -26.84 -24.86 3.30
N GLY A 154 -27.70 -25.18 2.32
CA GLY A 154 -28.96 -25.89 2.52
C GLY A 154 -30.03 -25.09 3.30
N ARG A 155 -29.90 -23.76 3.41
CA ARG A 155 -30.86 -22.88 4.09
C ARG A 155 -31.92 -22.34 3.11
N ASN A 156 -33.05 -21.94 3.63
CA ASN A 156 -34.17 -21.41 2.80
C ASN A 156 -33.76 -20.06 2.15
N PRO A 157 -33.62 -20.00 0.80
CA PRO A 157 -33.15 -18.79 0.14
C PRO A 157 -34.15 -17.63 0.19
N LYS A 158 -35.47 -17.91 0.37
CA LYS A 158 -36.51 -16.87 0.49
C LYS A 158 -36.34 -16.05 1.78
N ILE A 159 -35.93 -16.67 2.86
CA ILE A 159 -35.66 -15.99 4.13
C ILE A 159 -34.42 -15.08 3.99
N ALA A 160 -33.37 -15.57 3.33
CA ALA A 160 -32.16 -14.77 3.05
C ALA A 160 -32.52 -13.55 2.15
N GLU A 161 -33.35 -13.73 1.15
CA GLU A 161 -33.85 -12.65 0.29
C GLU A 161 -34.66 -11.60 1.07
N ALA A 162 -35.53 -12.05 1.98
CA ALA A 162 -36.35 -11.16 2.80
C ALA A 162 -35.51 -10.28 3.76
N MET A 163 -34.30 -10.68 4.11
CA MET A 163 -33.37 -9.83 4.89
C MET A 163 -32.90 -8.59 4.10
N VAL A 164 -33.02 -8.59 2.77
CA VAL A 164 -32.63 -7.48 1.86
C VAL A 164 -33.82 -6.64 1.43
N ASP A 165 -35.03 -6.98 1.86
CA ASP A 165 -36.22 -6.22 1.50
C ASP A 165 -36.11 -4.76 1.96
N THR A 166 -36.64 -3.83 1.16
CA THR A 166 -36.64 -2.40 1.47
C THR A 166 -37.94 -1.94 2.12
N ALA A 167 -38.99 -2.68 1.96
CA ALA A 167 -40.32 -2.38 2.53
C ALA A 167 -40.53 -3.08 3.88
N HIS A 168 -40.08 -4.34 4.01
CA HIS A 168 -40.23 -5.16 5.20
C HIS A 168 -38.93 -5.92 5.50
N VAL A 169 -37.98 -5.19 6.02
CA VAL A 169 -36.64 -5.72 6.35
C VAL A 169 -36.75 -6.81 7.42
N LEU A 170 -36.37 -8.04 7.05
CA LEU A 170 -36.41 -9.16 7.99
C LEU A 170 -35.15 -9.14 8.88
N SER A 171 -35.38 -9.22 10.19
CA SER A 171 -34.37 -9.53 11.20
C SER A 171 -34.93 -10.59 12.12
N LEU A 172 -34.17 -11.65 12.39
CA LEU A 172 -34.60 -12.78 13.19
C LEU A 172 -33.97 -12.73 14.60
N THR A 173 -34.79 -12.92 15.59
CA THR A 173 -34.37 -13.27 16.96
C THR A 173 -33.87 -14.72 16.99
N PRO A 174 -33.13 -15.16 18.05
CA PRO A 174 -32.65 -16.54 18.14
C PRO A 174 -33.77 -17.57 18.02
N SER A 175 -34.90 -17.34 18.68
CA SER A 175 -36.05 -18.26 18.66
C SER A 175 -36.70 -18.33 17.29
N GLU A 176 -36.79 -17.22 16.58
CA GLU A 176 -37.29 -17.17 15.19
C GLU A 176 -36.34 -17.84 14.22
N ALA A 177 -35.00 -17.61 14.39
CA ALA A 177 -33.98 -18.21 13.57
C ALA A 177 -33.96 -19.74 13.69
N VAL A 178 -34.11 -20.27 14.91
CA VAL A 178 -34.25 -21.73 15.14
C VAL A 178 -35.49 -22.27 14.46
N LYS A 179 -36.64 -21.63 14.63
CA LYS A 179 -37.91 -22.05 13.97
C LYS A 179 -37.85 -21.98 12.44
N ALA A 180 -37.09 -21.02 11.91
CA ALA A 180 -36.87 -20.84 10.48
C ALA A 180 -35.81 -21.77 9.88
N GLY A 181 -35.11 -22.56 10.71
CA GLY A 181 -34.01 -23.43 10.27
C GLY A 181 -32.75 -22.66 9.86
N TYR A 182 -32.57 -21.46 10.42
CA TYR A 182 -31.39 -20.60 10.19
C TYR A 182 -30.36 -20.66 11.31
N CYS A 183 -30.75 -21.21 12.45
CA CYS A 183 -29.92 -21.35 13.63
C CYS A 183 -30.08 -22.77 14.18
N GLU A 184 -28.98 -23.44 14.42
CA GLU A 184 -28.92 -24.82 14.93
C GLU A 184 -29.13 -24.87 16.45
N GLY A 185 -28.92 -23.77 17.17
CA GLY A 185 -29.14 -23.73 18.61
C GLY A 185 -28.82 -22.38 19.25
N ILE A 186 -29.34 -22.19 20.46
CA ILE A 186 -29.07 -21.00 21.28
C ILE A 186 -27.99 -21.37 22.30
N CYS A 187 -26.92 -20.58 22.33
CA CYS A 187 -25.75 -20.74 23.22
C CYS A 187 -25.40 -19.42 23.86
N GLU A 188 -24.96 -19.41 25.11
CA GLU A 188 -24.63 -18.16 25.80
C GLU A 188 -23.18 -17.69 25.57
N ASN A 189 -22.30 -18.60 25.16
CA ASN A 189 -20.88 -18.31 24.98
C ASN A 189 -20.23 -19.31 24.01
N VAL A 190 -18.99 -19.01 23.59
CA VAL A 190 -18.20 -19.84 22.68
C VAL A 190 -17.96 -21.25 23.23
N ASP A 191 -17.80 -21.38 24.56
CA ASP A 191 -17.62 -22.71 25.20
C ASP A 191 -18.86 -23.59 25.07
N ASP A 192 -20.06 -23.02 25.11
CA ASP A 192 -21.29 -23.80 24.91
C ASP A 192 -21.43 -24.26 23.47
N VAL A 193 -21.06 -23.42 22.49
CA VAL A 193 -20.94 -23.84 21.08
C VAL A 193 -19.93 -25.00 20.93
N ALA A 194 -18.76 -24.85 21.55
CA ALA A 194 -17.74 -25.89 21.53
C ALA A 194 -18.20 -27.22 22.12
N LYS A 195 -18.94 -27.20 23.21
CA LYS A 195 -19.56 -28.38 23.82
C LYS A 195 -20.57 -29.03 22.88
N MET A 196 -21.43 -28.22 22.22
CA MET A 196 -22.43 -28.72 21.25
C MET A 196 -21.73 -29.42 20.08
N LEU A 197 -20.69 -28.83 19.51
CA LEU A 197 -19.95 -29.40 18.39
C LEU A 197 -19.23 -30.71 18.73
N THR A 198 -18.79 -30.85 19.99
CA THR A 198 -17.98 -32.02 20.41
C THR A 198 -18.77 -33.07 21.20
N SER A 199 -20.04 -32.81 21.53
CA SER A 199 -20.88 -33.69 22.36
C SER A 199 -21.06 -35.10 21.78
N GLY A 200 -20.97 -35.26 20.46
CA GLY A 200 -21.07 -36.56 19.77
C GLY A 200 -19.80 -37.40 19.76
N ASN A 201 -18.65 -36.80 20.01
CA ASN A 201 -17.35 -37.46 19.79
C ASN A 201 -16.70 -38.02 21.09
N GLY A 202 -17.29 -37.76 22.27
CA GLY A 202 -16.77 -38.25 23.58
C GLY A 202 -15.39 -37.70 23.97
N HIS A 203 -14.83 -36.79 23.17
CA HIS A 203 -13.51 -36.18 23.36
C HIS A 203 -13.67 -34.74 23.86
N GLY A 204 -12.82 -34.32 24.80
CA GLY A 204 -12.77 -32.93 25.22
C GLY A 204 -12.33 -32.00 24.06
N TYR A 205 -12.53 -30.71 24.20
CA TYR A 205 -12.07 -29.72 23.22
C TYR A 205 -10.98 -28.81 23.81
N ARG A 206 -10.27 -28.13 22.92
CA ARG A 206 -9.35 -27.02 23.23
C ARG A 206 -9.69 -25.88 22.28
N ILE A 207 -9.98 -24.71 22.87
CA ILE A 207 -10.18 -23.49 22.10
C ILE A 207 -8.84 -22.77 21.99
N GLU A 208 -8.44 -22.44 20.78
CA GLU A 208 -7.28 -21.60 20.47
C GLU A 208 -7.77 -20.29 19.88
N GLU A 209 -7.56 -19.19 20.63
CA GLU A 209 -7.93 -17.86 20.14
C GLU A 209 -6.94 -17.39 19.07
N MET A 210 -7.48 -16.81 18.00
CA MET A 210 -6.68 -16.13 17.00
C MET A 210 -5.97 -14.94 17.63
N LYS A 211 -4.66 -15.05 17.80
CA LYS A 211 -3.81 -13.96 18.22
C LYS A 211 -3.00 -13.47 17.00
N LEU A 212 -3.13 -12.17 16.70
CA LEU A 212 -2.23 -11.52 15.76
C LEU A 212 -0.88 -11.31 16.44
N THR A 213 0.18 -11.78 15.82
CA THR A 213 1.54 -11.44 16.24
C THR A 213 1.80 -9.94 16.09
N GLY A 214 2.79 -9.41 16.78
CA GLY A 214 3.13 -7.98 16.67
C GLY A 214 3.43 -7.55 15.24
N SER A 215 4.13 -8.40 14.48
CA SER A 215 4.43 -8.18 13.06
C SER A 215 3.16 -8.15 12.20
N GLU A 216 2.22 -9.07 12.40
CA GLU A 216 0.95 -9.09 11.66
C GLU A 216 0.09 -7.84 11.93
N LYS A 217 0.05 -7.37 13.20
CA LYS A 217 -0.63 -6.12 13.53
C LYS A 217 -0.04 -4.93 12.79
N ILE A 218 1.29 -4.84 12.71
CA ILE A 218 1.99 -3.79 11.98
C ILE A 218 1.66 -3.89 10.48
N VAL A 219 1.74 -5.07 9.90
CA VAL A 219 1.42 -5.27 8.47
C VAL A 219 -0.02 -4.87 8.16
N ILE A 220 -0.98 -5.36 8.94
CA ILE A 220 -2.40 -5.00 8.78
C ILE A 220 -2.61 -3.49 8.91
N PHE A 221 -1.97 -2.85 9.91
CA PHE A 221 -2.02 -1.41 10.10
C PHE A 221 -1.47 -0.64 8.89
N MET A 222 -0.31 -1.07 8.35
CA MET A 222 0.31 -0.46 7.17
C MET A 222 -0.53 -0.62 5.89
N MET A 223 -1.42 -1.61 5.83
CA MET A 223 -2.35 -1.81 4.70
C MET A 223 -3.61 -0.92 4.78
N ASN A 224 -3.72 -0.04 5.79
CA ASN A 224 -4.80 0.94 5.83
C ASN A 224 -4.73 1.85 4.60
N PRO A 225 -5.86 2.10 3.87
CA PRO A 225 -5.85 2.90 2.64
C PRO A 225 -5.28 4.31 2.82
N ILE A 226 -5.49 4.94 3.99
CA ILE A 226 -4.94 6.28 4.29
C ILE A 226 -3.41 6.22 4.37
N LEU A 227 -2.86 5.20 5.04
CA LEU A 227 -1.41 5.03 5.13
C LEU A 227 -0.81 4.68 3.77
N GLN A 228 -1.48 3.85 2.98
CA GLN A 228 -1.07 3.53 1.61
C GLN A 228 -1.03 4.81 0.75
N ALA A 229 -2.02 5.69 0.88
CA ALA A 229 -2.01 7.00 0.19
C ALA A 229 -0.81 7.86 0.64
N ILE A 230 -0.50 7.89 1.94
CA ILE A 230 0.67 8.62 2.47
C ILE A 230 1.97 8.04 1.89
N PHE A 231 2.12 6.72 1.82
CA PHE A 231 3.30 6.09 1.23
C PHE A 231 3.44 6.39 -0.26
N LEU A 232 2.32 6.40 -1.00
CA LEU A 232 2.29 6.84 -2.41
C LEU A 232 2.71 8.31 -2.57
N ILE A 233 2.24 9.19 -1.69
CA ILE A 233 2.66 10.60 -1.67
C ILE A 233 4.16 10.73 -1.39
N MET A 234 4.72 9.93 -0.47
CA MET A 234 6.16 9.89 -0.20
C MET A 234 6.96 9.45 -1.43
N ILE A 235 6.51 8.40 -2.12
CA ILE A 235 7.15 7.89 -3.34
C ILE A 235 7.15 8.96 -4.42
N ILE A 236 5.96 9.39 -4.83
CA ILE A 236 5.78 10.27 -5.99
C ILE A 236 6.32 11.67 -5.69
N GLY A 237 6.03 12.20 -4.49
CA GLY A 237 6.51 13.51 -4.06
C GLY A 237 8.03 13.55 -3.91
N GLY A 238 8.63 12.51 -3.31
CA GLY A 238 10.08 12.41 -3.17
C GLY A 238 10.79 12.35 -4.52
N ILE A 239 10.28 11.53 -5.45
CA ILE A 239 10.80 11.45 -6.83
C ILE A 239 10.66 12.82 -7.51
N TYR A 240 9.50 13.45 -7.44
CA TYR A 240 9.24 14.74 -8.08
C TYR A 240 10.15 15.86 -7.54
N ILE A 241 10.35 15.93 -6.22
CA ILE A 241 11.21 16.95 -5.60
C ILE A 241 12.68 16.74 -6.01
N GLU A 242 13.18 15.50 -5.96
CA GLU A 242 14.56 15.18 -6.37
C GLU A 242 14.84 15.56 -7.82
N PHE A 243 13.86 15.40 -8.72
CA PHE A 243 13.99 15.81 -10.12
C PHE A 243 14.04 17.33 -10.30
N ASN A 244 13.34 18.08 -9.46
CA ASN A 244 13.38 19.53 -9.50
C ASN A 244 14.57 20.14 -8.74
N THR A 245 15.20 19.37 -7.82
CA THR A 245 16.32 19.80 -7.00
C THR A 245 17.40 18.72 -6.94
N PRO A 246 18.03 18.41 -8.08
CA PRO A 246 18.96 17.28 -8.15
C PRO A 246 20.17 17.50 -7.23
N GLY A 247 20.59 16.42 -6.53
CA GLY A 247 21.76 16.43 -5.65
C GLY A 247 21.44 16.67 -4.18
N VAL A 248 20.19 16.86 -3.79
CA VAL A 248 19.78 16.99 -2.38
C VAL A 248 19.84 15.62 -1.67
N GLY A 249 19.39 14.55 -2.33
CA GLY A 249 19.44 13.17 -1.83
C GLY A 249 18.38 12.83 -0.77
N ILE A 250 17.90 13.79 0.01
CA ILE A 250 16.87 13.57 1.03
C ILE A 250 15.52 13.19 0.41
N PRO A 251 15.02 13.86 -0.65
CA PRO A 251 13.75 13.49 -1.25
C PRO A 251 13.75 12.07 -1.82
N ILE A 252 14.85 11.63 -2.44
CA ILE A 252 14.96 10.27 -2.94
C ILE A 252 15.01 9.24 -1.80
N ALA A 253 15.64 9.56 -0.67
CA ALA A 253 15.62 8.71 0.52
C ALA A 253 14.19 8.55 1.06
N VAL A 254 13.40 9.64 1.10
CA VAL A 254 11.98 9.60 1.48
C VAL A 254 11.19 8.73 0.50
N ALA A 255 11.43 8.84 -0.81
CA ALA A 255 10.78 8.01 -1.82
C ALA A 255 11.11 6.51 -1.64
N ILE A 256 12.37 6.17 -1.36
CA ILE A 256 12.80 4.79 -1.09
C ILE A 256 12.12 4.24 0.16
N ILE A 257 12.09 5.00 1.25
CA ILE A 257 11.38 4.62 2.47
C ILE A 257 9.89 4.41 2.17
N GLY A 258 9.26 5.34 1.45
CA GLY A 258 7.88 5.22 1.02
C GLY A 258 7.63 3.94 0.20
N ALA A 259 8.52 3.60 -0.73
CA ALA A 259 8.42 2.38 -1.53
C ALA A 259 8.54 1.12 -0.66
N ILE A 260 9.48 1.06 0.27
CA ILE A 260 9.62 -0.05 1.21
C ILE A 260 8.34 -0.20 2.05
N LEU A 261 7.82 0.90 2.61
CA LEU A 261 6.60 0.89 3.42
C LEU A 261 5.35 0.53 2.61
N TYR A 262 5.31 0.87 1.32
CA TYR A 262 4.22 0.53 0.42
C TYR A 262 4.25 -0.94 -0.01
N PHE A 263 5.36 -1.41 -0.56
CA PHE A 263 5.46 -2.76 -1.12
C PHE A 263 5.58 -3.85 -0.06
N SER A 264 6.26 -3.61 1.08
CA SER A 264 6.49 -4.66 2.09
C SER A 264 5.20 -5.30 2.62
N PRO A 265 4.18 -4.56 3.09
CA PRO A 265 2.96 -5.18 3.59
C PRO A 265 2.17 -5.88 2.49
N LEU A 266 2.17 -5.34 1.26
CA LEU A 266 1.50 -5.94 0.11
C LEU A 266 2.18 -7.25 -0.32
N TYR A 267 3.51 -7.29 -0.30
CA TYR A 267 4.29 -8.49 -0.61
C TYR A 267 4.12 -9.59 0.45
N ILE A 268 4.17 -9.24 1.73
CA ILE A 268 3.97 -10.19 2.84
C ILE A 268 2.57 -10.83 2.76
N GLN A 269 1.56 -10.09 2.32
CA GLN A 269 0.19 -10.59 2.15
C GLN A 269 -0.04 -11.27 0.78
N SER A 270 1.02 -11.47 0.00
CA SER A 270 0.96 -12.07 -1.35
C SER A 270 0.04 -11.33 -2.34
N LEU A 271 -0.25 -10.06 -2.08
CA LEU A 271 -0.95 -9.18 -3.03
C LEU A 271 0.03 -8.72 -4.11
N ALA A 272 1.15 -8.08 -3.70
CA ALA A 272 2.22 -7.74 -4.61
C ALA A 272 3.11 -8.97 -4.88
N GLN A 273 3.49 -9.17 -6.12
CA GLN A 273 4.41 -10.21 -6.58
C GLN A 273 5.72 -9.58 -7.07
N ASN A 274 6.65 -10.40 -7.45
CA ASN A 274 7.98 -9.93 -7.89
C ASN A 274 7.93 -9.06 -9.16
N TRP A 275 6.96 -9.30 -10.05
CA TRP A 275 6.87 -8.61 -11.33
C TRP A 275 6.43 -7.14 -11.18
N GLU A 276 5.56 -6.83 -10.22
CA GLU A 276 5.15 -5.44 -9.95
C GLU A 276 6.33 -4.63 -9.40
N ILE A 277 7.11 -5.23 -8.48
CA ILE A 277 8.31 -4.57 -7.94
C ILE A 277 9.35 -4.38 -9.05
N LEU A 278 9.53 -5.40 -9.92
CA LEU A 278 10.43 -5.29 -11.07
C LEU A 278 9.96 -4.19 -12.03
N LEU A 279 8.66 -4.13 -12.32
CA LEU A 279 8.08 -3.10 -13.19
C LEU A 279 8.29 -1.69 -12.61
N PHE A 280 8.19 -1.54 -11.28
CA PHE A 280 8.49 -0.28 -10.60
C PHE A 280 9.95 0.14 -10.80
N ILE A 281 10.88 -0.79 -10.61
CA ILE A 281 12.31 -0.54 -10.80
C ILE A 281 12.61 -0.18 -12.26
N VAL A 282 12.04 -0.90 -13.23
CA VAL A 282 12.17 -0.60 -14.66
C VAL A 282 11.63 0.80 -14.97
N GLY A 283 10.47 1.15 -14.41
CA GLY A 283 9.90 2.49 -14.54
C GLY A 283 10.82 3.60 -14.02
N LEU A 284 11.45 3.37 -12.85
CA LEU A 284 12.43 4.30 -12.29
C LEU A 284 13.69 4.44 -13.17
N ILE A 285 14.18 3.33 -13.71
CA ILE A 285 15.34 3.33 -14.62
C ILE A 285 15.02 4.11 -15.89
N LEU A 286 13.86 3.86 -16.52
CA LEU A 286 13.43 4.58 -17.72
C LEU A 286 13.29 6.08 -17.46
N LEU A 287 12.74 6.45 -16.32
CA LEU A 287 12.61 7.84 -15.93
C LEU A 287 13.99 8.49 -15.65
N GLY A 288 14.92 7.76 -15.05
CA GLY A 288 16.30 8.20 -14.84
C GLY A 288 17.05 8.37 -16.17
N LEU A 289 16.91 7.46 -17.11
CA LEU A 289 17.53 7.56 -18.44
C LEU A 289 17.03 8.81 -19.20
N GLU A 290 15.75 9.10 -19.13
CA GLU A 290 15.16 10.29 -19.75
C GLU A 290 15.76 11.59 -19.20
N LEU A 291 15.94 11.65 -17.88
CA LEU A 291 16.40 12.88 -17.21
C LEU A 291 17.90 13.12 -17.33
N PHE A 292 18.71 12.07 -17.29
CA PHE A 292 20.16 12.18 -17.21
C PHE A 292 20.88 11.88 -18.54
N VAL A 293 20.24 11.15 -19.46
CA VAL A 293 20.90 10.65 -20.67
C VAL A 293 20.27 11.22 -21.94
N ILE A 294 18.93 11.34 -22.00
CA ILE A 294 18.21 11.74 -23.21
C ILE A 294 17.80 13.21 -23.07
N PRO A 295 18.28 14.12 -23.96
CA PRO A 295 17.87 15.51 -23.89
C PRO A 295 16.44 15.69 -24.41
N GLY A 296 15.50 16.06 -23.52
CA GLY A 296 14.08 16.27 -23.80
C GLY A 296 13.18 15.18 -23.24
N PHE A 297 11.92 15.54 -22.92
CA PHE A 297 10.94 14.59 -22.37
C PHE A 297 10.27 13.79 -23.51
N GLY A 298 10.66 12.53 -23.67
CA GLY A 298 10.23 11.69 -24.78
C GLY A 298 9.61 10.34 -24.34
N ILE A 299 9.80 9.33 -25.17
CA ILE A 299 9.17 8.01 -25.02
C ILE A 299 9.58 7.31 -23.71
N CYS A 300 10.85 7.42 -23.31
CA CYS A 300 11.35 6.78 -22.09
C CYS A 300 10.70 7.38 -20.82
N GLY A 301 10.52 8.71 -20.78
CA GLY A 301 9.86 9.37 -19.66
C GLY A 301 8.39 8.97 -19.52
N ILE A 302 7.65 8.99 -20.62
CA ILE A 302 6.24 8.60 -20.64
C ILE A 302 6.09 7.13 -20.26
N SER A 303 6.88 6.23 -20.87
CA SER A 303 6.81 4.80 -20.55
C SER A 303 7.24 4.49 -19.11
N GLY A 304 8.21 5.25 -18.59
CA GLY A 304 8.63 5.16 -17.19
C GLY A 304 7.51 5.53 -16.22
N ILE A 305 6.80 6.65 -16.44
CA ILE A 305 5.64 7.05 -15.64
C ILE A 305 4.53 6.00 -15.72
N VAL A 306 4.20 5.53 -16.93
CA VAL A 306 3.18 4.49 -17.10
C VAL A 306 3.55 3.22 -16.36
N ALA A 307 4.81 2.77 -16.45
CA ALA A 307 5.29 1.59 -15.74
C ALA A 307 5.18 1.75 -14.22
N ILE A 308 5.53 2.92 -13.66
CA ILE A 308 5.40 3.21 -12.23
C ILE A 308 3.93 3.18 -11.80
N VAL A 309 3.05 3.87 -12.52
CA VAL A 309 1.61 3.92 -12.19
C VAL A 309 0.99 2.53 -12.25
N LEU A 310 1.30 1.74 -13.28
CA LEU A 310 0.81 0.36 -13.41
C LEU A 310 1.34 -0.51 -12.27
N SER A 311 2.63 -0.45 -11.98
CA SER A 311 3.24 -1.19 -10.88
C SER A 311 2.57 -0.89 -9.54
N LEU A 312 2.43 0.38 -9.17
CA LEU A 312 1.79 0.79 -7.92
C LEU A 312 0.31 0.38 -7.86
N THR A 313 -0.38 0.41 -8.99
CA THR A 313 -1.78 -0.02 -9.08
C THR A 313 -1.92 -1.53 -8.90
N PHE A 314 -1.19 -2.31 -9.69
CA PHE A 314 -1.29 -3.78 -9.65
C PHE A 314 -0.77 -4.37 -8.35
N ALA A 315 0.24 -3.78 -7.71
CA ALA A 315 0.72 -4.22 -6.41
C ALA A 315 -0.35 -4.22 -5.30
N ALA A 316 -1.38 -3.37 -5.42
CA ALA A 316 -2.48 -3.30 -4.47
C ALA A 316 -3.69 -4.18 -4.87
N VAL A 317 -3.61 -4.92 -5.98
CA VAL A 317 -4.65 -5.80 -6.50
C VAL A 317 -4.27 -7.25 -6.25
N ASP A 318 -5.22 -8.05 -5.76
CA ASP A 318 -5.02 -9.51 -5.73
C ASP A 318 -5.07 -10.06 -7.16
N ASN A 319 -3.94 -10.58 -7.63
CA ASN A 319 -3.79 -11.09 -8.98
C ASN A 319 -4.77 -12.25 -9.31
N HIS A 320 -5.25 -12.97 -8.29
CA HIS A 320 -6.27 -14.01 -8.46
C HIS A 320 -7.66 -13.46 -8.78
N LEU A 321 -7.93 -12.20 -8.47
CA LEU A 321 -9.21 -11.53 -8.73
C LEU A 321 -9.25 -10.84 -10.10
N LEU A 322 -8.11 -10.72 -10.79
CA LEU A 322 -8.02 -10.06 -12.11
C LEU A 322 -8.79 -10.80 -13.20
N PHE A 323 -8.96 -12.12 -13.05
CA PHE A 323 -9.67 -12.93 -14.03
C PHE A 323 -10.90 -13.57 -13.37
N LYS A 324 -12.07 -13.35 -13.97
CA LYS A 324 -13.31 -14.00 -13.57
C LYS A 324 -13.22 -15.51 -13.87
N GLY A 325 -14.12 -16.29 -13.26
CA GLY A 325 -14.19 -17.73 -13.48
C GLY A 325 -14.44 -18.16 -14.95
N ASP A 326 -14.90 -17.22 -15.80
CA ASP A 326 -15.05 -17.38 -17.25
C ASP A 326 -13.80 -17.00 -18.06
N GLY A 327 -12.71 -16.61 -17.38
CA GLY A 327 -11.46 -16.16 -18.00
C GLY A 327 -11.46 -14.70 -18.47
N SER A 328 -12.55 -13.94 -18.29
CA SER A 328 -12.62 -12.52 -18.63
C SER A 328 -11.89 -11.67 -17.59
N PHE A 329 -11.24 -10.58 -18.07
CA PHE A 329 -10.52 -9.65 -17.20
C PHE A 329 -11.50 -8.72 -16.46
N ASP A 330 -11.39 -8.60 -15.13
CA ASP A 330 -12.24 -7.76 -14.33
C ASP A 330 -11.65 -6.39 -14.03
N PHE A 331 -11.97 -5.41 -14.86
CA PHE A 331 -11.52 -4.03 -14.69
C PHE A 331 -12.02 -3.36 -13.39
N SER A 332 -13.10 -3.86 -12.79
CA SER A 332 -13.68 -3.23 -11.59
C SER A 332 -12.75 -3.33 -10.39
N VAL A 333 -11.96 -4.39 -10.30
CA VAL A 333 -10.99 -4.65 -9.22
C VAL A 333 -9.83 -3.65 -9.23
N ILE A 334 -9.48 -3.13 -10.41
CA ILE A 334 -8.36 -2.20 -10.59
C ILE A 334 -8.77 -0.76 -10.30
N LEU A 335 -10.05 -0.42 -10.45
CA LEU A 335 -10.51 0.97 -10.44
C LEU A 335 -10.22 1.69 -9.12
N THR A 336 -10.43 1.00 -7.99
CA THR A 336 -10.19 1.58 -6.65
C THR A 336 -8.69 1.81 -6.37
N PRO A 337 -7.77 0.83 -6.56
CA PRO A 337 -6.34 1.05 -6.42
C PRO A 337 -5.80 2.10 -7.39
N PHE A 338 -6.23 2.08 -8.65
CA PHE A 338 -5.83 3.08 -9.65
C PHE A 338 -6.27 4.49 -9.24
N GLY A 339 -7.51 4.65 -8.77
CA GLY A 339 -8.01 5.91 -8.26
C GLY A 339 -7.18 6.43 -7.08
N LEU A 340 -6.80 5.55 -6.15
CA LEU A 340 -5.94 5.89 -5.02
C LEU A 340 -4.55 6.40 -5.50
N VAL A 341 -3.93 5.70 -6.45
CA VAL A 341 -2.64 6.11 -7.03
C VAL A 341 -2.74 7.48 -7.71
N VAL A 342 -3.76 7.69 -8.54
CA VAL A 342 -3.95 8.96 -9.28
C VAL A 342 -4.21 10.14 -8.33
N ILE A 343 -5.08 9.95 -7.33
CA ILE A 343 -5.37 10.99 -6.33
C ILE A 343 -4.11 11.29 -5.52
N SER A 344 -3.40 10.26 -5.06
CA SER A 344 -2.14 10.43 -4.32
C SER A 344 -1.07 11.14 -5.15
N ALA A 345 -0.98 10.84 -6.46
CA ALA A 345 -0.06 11.50 -7.38
C ALA A 345 -0.40 13.00 -7.53
N PHE A 346 -1.68 13.32 -7.68
CA PHE A 346 -2.13 14.71 -7.75
C PHE A 346 -1.79 15.49 -6.47
N VAL A 347 -2.08 14.92 -5.30
CA VAL A 347 -1.76 15.52 -4.00
C VAL A 347 -0.24 15.64 -3.82
N ALA A 348 0.52 14.61 -4.20
CA ALA A 348 1.98 14.61 -4.10
C ALA A 348 2.61 15.72 -4.96
N ILE A 349 2.21 15.85 -6.22
CA ILE A 349 2.75 16.85 -7.15
C ILE A 349 2.39 18.25 -6.69
N THR A 350 1.11 18.52 -6.39
CA THR A 350 0.67 19.84 -5.95
C THR A 350 1.29 20.24 -4.60
N GLY A 351 1.35 19.31 -3.66
CA GLY A 351 2.01 19.48 -2.37
C GLY A 351 3.51 19.73 -2.51
N SER A 352 4.17 19.03 -3.41
CA SER A 352 5.61 19.19 -3.69
C SER A 352 5.91 20.55 -4.33
N ILE A 353 5.10 21.01 -5.27
CA ILE A 353 5.23 22.33 -5.87
C ILE A 353 5.10 23.41 -4.77
N TRP A 354 4.06 23.31 -3.93
CA TRP A 354 3.86 24.21 -2.82
C TRP A 354 5.03 24.19 -1.83
N LEU A 355 5.52 23.01 -1.49
CA LEU A 355 6.62 22.82 -0.54
C LEU A 355 7.93 23.42 -1.08
N VAL A 356 8.27 23.15 -2.35
CA VAL A 356 9.45 23.70 -3.00
C VAL A 356 9.39 25.22 -3.00
N HIS A 357 8.26 25.82 -3.42
CA HIS A 357 8.10 27.28 -3.41
C HIS A 357 8.23 27.90 -2.01
N ARG A 358 7.79 27.20 -0.97
CA ARG A 358 7.88 27.69 0.41
C ARG A 358 9.26 27.52 1.03
N LEU A 359 9.97 26.43 0.70
CA LEU A 359 11.30 26.14 1.26
C LEU A 359 12.44 26.83 0.49
N TYR A 360 12.26 27.08 -0.80
CA TYR A 360 13.30 27.63 -1.66
C TYR A 360 13.89 28.99 -1.16
N PRO A 361 13.11 29.91 -0.52
CA PRO A 361 13.66 31.14 0.00
C PRO A 361 14.26 31.04 1.41
N THR A 362 14.28 29.87 2.05
CA THR A 362 14.76 29.71 3.42
C THR A 362 16.22 29.25 3.48
N LYS A 363 17.01 29.84 4.40
CA LYS A 363 18.41 29.44 4.68
C LYS A 363 18.58 27.95 5.01
N THR A 364 17.52 27.30 5.45
CA THR A 364 17.49 25.84 5.73
C THR A 364 17.67 25.01 4.46
N PHE A 365 17.23 25.52 3.33
CA PHE A 365 17.38 24.85 2.04
C PHE A 365 18.83 24.91 1.52
N ASP A 366 19.58 25.97 1.85
CA ASP A 366 21.00 26.13 1.49
C ASP A 366 21.89 25.08 2.19
N TYR A 367 21.48 24.57 3.35
CA TYR A 367 22.16 23.48 4.06
C TYR A 367 21.91 22.09 3.44
N VAL A 368 20.78 21.92 2.79
CA VAL A 368 20.31 20.63 2.23
C VAL A 368 20.67 20.53 0.75
N ALA A 369 20.63 21.64 0.03
CA ALA A 369 21.11 21.75 -1.34
C ALA A 369 22.60 22.05 -1.31
N LEU A 370 23.43 21.22 -1.93
CA LEU A 370 24.83 21.54 -2.23
C LEU A 370 24.89 22.71 -3.23
N ARG A 371 24.47 23.90 -2.78
CA ARG A 371 24.76 25.14 -3.49
C ARG A 371 26.24 25.44 -3.26
N GLN A 372 27.07 25.02 -4.20
CA GLN A 372 28.30 25.77 -4.44
C GLN A 372 27.87 27.16 -4.95
N SER A 373 27.57 28.06 -4.03
CA SER A 373 27.53 29.47 -4.39
C SER A 373 28.98 29.83 -4.69
N LEU A 374 29.27 30.20 -5.93
CA LEU A 374 30.49 30.86 -6.32
C LEU A 374 30.47 32.27 -5.68
N ASP A 375 30.50 32.34 -4.34
CA ASP A 375 30.49 33.60 -3.63
C ASP A 375 31.89 34.24 -3.73
N GLY A 376 31.97 35.45 -4.27
CA GLY A 376 33.21 36.19 -4.42
C GLY A 376 33.95 36.39 -3.09
N LYS A 377 33.31 36.14 -1.93
CA LYS A 377 33.93 36.17 -0.60
C LYS A 377 34.76 34.91 -0.30
N GLU A 378 34.53 33.80 -0.99
CA GLU A 378 35.26 32.54 -0.83
C GLU A 378 36.39 32.34 -1.86
N GLY A 379 36.78 33.40 -2.59
CA GLY A 379 37.92 33.38 -3.50
C GLY A 379 37.60 32.95 -4.93
N PHE A 380 36.36 32.64 -5.27
CA PHE A 380 35.94 32.41 -6.65
C PHE A 380 35.72 33.72 -7.38
N VAL A 381 36.80 34.41 -7.74
CA VAL A 381 36.76 35.60 -8.58
C VAL A 381 37.09 35.21 -10.01
N GLY A 382 36.04 34.94 -10.79
CA GLY A 382 36.16 34.62 -12.21
C GLY A 382 36.62 35.80 -13.08
N VAL A 383 36.62 37.00 -12.54
CA VAL A 383 37.08 38.24 -13.20
C VAL A 383 37.81 39.09 -12.17
N ARG A 384 38.98 39.63 -12.48
CA ARG A 384 39.71 40.54 -11.60
C ARG A 384 38.82 41.76 -11.29
N THR A 385 38.28 41.80 -10.07
CA THR A 385 37.53 42.94 -9.55
C THR A 385 38.53 44.09 -9.35
N GLY A 386 38.29 45.20 -10.01
CA GLY A 386 39.17 46.37 -9.91
C GLY A 386 39.47 47.05 -11.24
N MET A 387 39.06 46.45 -12.37
CA MET A 387 39.31 47.07 -13.70
C MET A 387 38.45 48.30 -13.95
N SER A 388 37.29 48.40 -13.29
CA SER A 388 36.45 49.64 -13.36
C SER A 388 37.13 50.91 -12.81
N SER A 389 38.07 50.77 -11.91
CA SER A 389 38.87 51.90 -11.40
C SER A 389 39.94 52.37 -12.39
N LEU A 390 40.19 51.64 -13.47
CA LEU A 390 41.10 52.00 -14.55
C LEU A 390 40.43 52.80 -15.65
N VAL A 391 39.08 52.88 -15.68
CA VAL A 391 38.34 53.65 -16.67
C VAL A 391 38.65 55.13 -16.47
N GLY A 392 38.96 55.79 -17.57
CA GLY A 392 39.43 57.21 -17.61
C GLY A 392 40.91 57.37 -17.50
N LYS A 393 41.71 56.37 -17.12
CA LYS A 393 43.19 56.41 -17.08
C LYS A 393 43.78 56.21 -18.48
N TYR A 394 45.06 56.63 -18.59
CA TYR A 394 45.85 56.44 -19.77
C TYR A 394 46.78 55.20 -19.61
N GLY A 395 46.96 54.44 -20.70
CA GLY A 395 47.85 53.32 -20.72
C GLY A 395 48.73 53.34 -21.97
N THR A 396 49.89 52.68 -21.90
CA THR A 396 50.79 52.53 -23.04
C THR A 396 50.60 51.18 -23.67
N VAL A 397 50.46 51.12 -25.00
CA VAL A 397 50.26 49.91 -25.78
C VAL A 397 51.54 49.03 -25.65
N PHE A 398 51.38 47.83 -25.07
CA PHE A 398 52.48 46.89 -24.88
C PHE A 398 52.66 45.95 -26.06
N THR A 399 51.55 45.51 -26.65
CA THR A 399 51.52 44.77 -27.92
C THR A 399 50.54 45.46 -28.86
N ASP A 400 50.80 45.46 -30.17
CA ASP A 400 49.94 46.09 -31.14
C ASP A 400 48.46 45.70 -30.91
N LEU A 401 47.56 46.70 -30.92
CA LEU A 401 46.11 46.53 -30.82
C LEU A 401 45.49 46.50 -32.22
N LYS A 402 45.20 45.27 -32.73
CA LYS A 402 44.59 45.04 -34.09
C LYS A 402 43.45 44.00 -34.02
N PRO A 403 42.29 44.29 -33.53
CA PRO A 403 41.90 45.36 -32.58
C PRO A 403 42.24 45.04 -31.10
N SER A 404 42.67 43.80 -30.77
CA SER A 404 42.97 43.34 -29.41
C SER A 404 44.48 43.14 -29.20
N GLY A 405 44.95 43.39 -27.98
CA GLY A 405 46.33 43.21 -27.53
C GLY A 405 46.46 43.48 -26.04
N LYS A 406 47.64 43.98 -25.62
CA LYS A 406 47.88 44.29 -24.17
C LYS A 406 48.28 45.75 -24.02
N VAL A 407 47.76 46.36 -22.96
CA VAL A 407 48.06 47.75 -22.55
C VAL A 407 48.63 47.74 -21.16
N TYR A 408 49.69 48.51 -20.91
CA TYR A 408 50.27 48.73 -19.61
C TYR A 408 49.61 49.92 -18.92
N VAL A 409 49.05 49.67 -17.73
CA VAL A 409 48.40 50.72 -16.91
C VAL A 409 48.89 50.54 -15.48
N ASP A 410 49.33 51.59 -14.84
CA ASP A 410 49.83 51.57 -13.44
C ASP A 410 50.79 50.43 -13.12
N GLY A 411 51.72 50.12 -14.05
CA GLY A 411 52.76 49.09 -13.85
C GLY A 411 52.28 47.66 -14.09
N LYS A 412 51.09 47.42 -14.60
CA LYS A 412 50.55 46.08 -14.90
C LYS A 412 50.01 45.99 -16.33
N ALA A 413 50.20 44.83 -16.97
CA ALA A 413 49.65 44.55 -18.27
C ALA A 413 48.21 44.01 -18.22
N TYR A 414 47.32 44.59 -18.98
CA TYR A 414 45.95 44.18 -19.11
C TYR A 414 45.59 43.87 -20.58
N GLU A 415 44.71 42.90 -20.79
CA GLU A 415 44.12 42.67 -22.10
C GLU A 415 43.24 43.87 -22.48
N ALA A 416 43.46 44.40 -23.67
CA ALA A 416 42.73 45.56 -24.12
C ALA A 416 42.32 45.40 -25.60
N THR A 417 41.17 45.98 -25.92
CA THR A 417 40.63 46.05 -27.29
C THR A 417 40.42 47.51 -27.65
N LEU A 418 40.92 47.92 -28.82
CA LEU A 418 40.67 49.27 -29.32
C LEU A 418 39.28 49.35 -29.91
N VAL A 419 38.49 50.36 -29.49
CA VAL A 419 37.12 50.52 -29.94
C VAL A 419 37.07 50.86 -31.42
N PHE A 420 38.04 51.63 -31.92
CA PHE A 420 38.13 51.97 -33.35
C PHE A 420 39.58 52.13 -33.83
N GLY A 421 39.89 51.59 -35.00
CA GLY A 421 41.20 51.70 -35.63
C GLY A 421 42.23 50.69 -35.14
N TYR A 422 43.50 51.07 -35.20
CA TYR A 422 44.64 50.29 -34.64
C TYR A 422 45.61 51.21 -33.88
N ALA A 423 46.30 50.61 -32.91
CA ALA A 423 47.37 51.32 -32.18
C ALA A 423 48.63 50.45 -32.12
N SER A 424 49.77 51.03 -32.41
CA SER A 424 51.08 50.37 -32.40
C SER A 424 51.71 50.39 -31.02
N LYS A 425 52.63 49.43 -30.78
CA LYS A 425 53.40 49.37 -29.54
C LYS A 425 54.06 50.69 -29.19
N GLY A 426 53.91 51.16 -27.96
CA GLY A 426 54.43 52.44 -27.45
C GLY A 426 53.47 53.62 -27.57
N GLU A 427 52.38 53.49 -28.26
CA GLU A 427 51.35 54.56 -28.34
C GLU A 427 50.52 54.66 -27.03
N THR A 428 50.06 55.85 -26.72
CA THR A 428 49.20 56.10 -25.55
C THR A 428 47.72 55.97 -25.92
N VAL A 429 46.95 55.20 -25.14
CA VAL A 429 45.52 55.02 -25.30
C VAL A 429 44.78 55.34 -24.02
N LYS A 430 43.56 55.87 -24.14
CA LYS A 430 42.70 56.15 -22.99
C LYS A 430 41.74 54.98 -22.80
N ILE A 431 41.54 54.54 -21.56
CA ILE A 431 40.63 53.48 -21.21
C ILE A 431 39.22 54.10 -21.08
N VAL A 432 38.31 53.67 -21.95
CA VAL A 432 36.93 54.19 -21.97
C VAL A 432 35.92 53.26 -21.29
N LYS A 433 36.20 51.96 -21.24
CA LYS A 433 35.30 50.99 -20.61
C LYS A 433 36.10 49.75 -20.12
N ALA A 434 35.60 49.15 -19.05
CA ALA A 434 36.11 47.86 -18.57
C ALA A 434 34.96 46.88 -18.43
N GLU A 435 34.98 45.78 -19.16
CA GLU A 435 33.88 44.80 -19.20
C GLU A 435 34.44 43.39 -19.40
N GLN A 436 33.86 42.40 -18.69
CA GLN A 436 34.24 40.98 -18.82
C GLN A 436 35.75 40.68 -18.70
N GLY A 437 36.45 41.45 -17.88
CA GLY A 437 37.91 41.24 -17.68
C GLY A 437 38.81 41.85 -18.74
N ARG A 438 38.29 42.66 -19.68
CA ARG A 438 39.01 43.38 -20.73
C ARG A 438 38.80 44.87 -20.64
N LEU A 439 39.82 45.63 -21.05
CA LEU A 439 39.78 47.09 -21.17
C LEU A 439 39.44 47.46 -22.63
N TYR A 440 38.56 48.41 -22.80
CA TYR A 440 38.27 49.02 -24.06
C TYR A 440 38.96 50.38 -24.09
N CYS A 441 39.72 50.65 -25.16
CA CYS A 441 40.56 51.81 -25.25
C CYS A 441 40.26 52.58 -26.55
N GLU A 442 40.54 53.88 -26.49
CA GLU A 442 40.51 54.78 -27.64
C GLU A 442 41.87 55.41 -27.83
N LYS A 443 42.33 55.62 -29.08
CA LYS A 443 43.58 56.28 -29.43
C LYS A 443 43.38 57.77 -29.16
N GLN A 444 44.35 58.37 -28.47
CA GLN A 444 44.35 59.82 -28.29
C GLN A 444 44.76 60.45 -29.64
N THR A 445 43.78 61.07 -30.32
CA THR A 445 44.10 61.94 -31.46
C THR A 445 44.65 63.22 -30.91
N LEU A 446 45.94 63.53 -31.21
CA LEU A 446 46.58 64.83 -30.93
C LEU A 446 45.97 65.93 -31.75
#